data_98277490fd232f57a7fb6ae03f6c4e4f
#
_entry.id   98277490fd232f57a7fb6ae03f6c4e4f
#
_cell.length_a   1.000
_cell.length_b   1.000
_cell.length_c   1.000
_cell.angle_alpha   90.00
_cell.angle_beta   90.00
_cell.angle_gamma   90.00
#
_symmetry.space_group_name_H-M   'P 1'
#
loop_
_entity.id
_entity.type
_entity.pdbx_description
1 polymer ?
#
loop_
_entity_poly.entity_id
_entity_poly.type
_entity_poly.pdbx_seq_one_letter_code
_entity_poly.pdbx_strand_id
1 'polypeptide(L)'
;MVARLSREKDHITFLKSLRLIKDSVNFQATILGSGELYNEIKNTILNFKLNKKIKIIDYKKNPYPLIKNSDILILSSLHEGLPNVLIEAVLLKTFIISSDCETGPKEILLNGKAGGLFKVRDFKDLARKIVFYWNNEKLRKKMIKLGFKNLDRFDYNKNLNKYYSKIKSYTN
;
A
#
# COMPACT_ATOMS: atom_id res chain seq x y z
N MET A 1 6.96 -0.08 -1.54
CA MET A 1 6.20 1.04 -0.95
C MET A 1 6.36 2.28 -1.83
N VAL A 2 5.27 2.96 -2.16
CA VAL A 2 5.27 4.20 -2.97
C VAL A 2 4.55 5.26 -2.15
N ALA A 3 5.29 6.25 -1.62
CA ALA A 3 4.74 7.26 -0.72
C ALA A 3 5.73 8.41 -0.53
N ARG A 4 5.25 9.60 -0.13
CA ARG A 4 6.09 10.68 0.37
C ARG A 4 6.90 10.20 1.59
N LEU A 5 8.15 10.63 1.71
CA LEU A 5 8.98 10.29 2.86
C LEU A 5 8.70 11.26 4.02
N SER A 6 7.55 11.07 4.65
CA SER A 6 7.00 11.93 5.70
C SER A 6 6.41 11.09 6.85
N ARG A 7 6.19 11.72 8.01
CA ARG A 7 5.80 11.03 9.25
C ARG A 7 4.49 10.25 9.12
N GLU A 8 3.50 10.81 8.43
CA GLU A 8 2.19 10.19 8.25
C GLU A 8 2.24 8.88 7.44
N LYS A 9 3.31 8.64 6.66
CA LYS A 9 3.47 7.42 5.86
C LYS A 9 4.14 6.27 6.61
N ASP A 10 4.65 6.53 7.81
CA ASP A 10 5.19 5.57 8.79
C ASP A 10 6.11 4.49 8.19
N HIS A 11 7.15 4.95 7.49
CA HIS A 11 8.18 4.08 6.90
C HIS A 11 8.88 3.22 7.96
N ILE A 12 8.91 3.68 9.20
CA ILE A 12 9.54 2.97 10.31
C ILE A 12 8.83 1.67 10.64
N THR A 13 7.49 1.68 10.66
CA THR A 13 6.69 0.43 10.81
C THR A 13 6.99 -0.56 9.68
N PHE A 14 7.07 -0.09 8.43
CA PHE A 14 7.46 -0.92 7.30
C PHE A 14 8.87 -1.51 7.48
N LEU A 15 9.87 -0.69 7.81
CA LEU A 15 11.25 -1.15 8.00
C LEU A 15 11.39 -2.13 9.17
N LYS A 16 10.71 -1.88 10.30
CA LYS A 16 10.69 -2.82 11.44
C LYS A 16 10.10 -4.17 11.05
N SER A 17 9.03 -4.18 10.25
CA SER A 17 8.42 -5.43 9.78
C SER A 17 9.38 -6.23 8.89
N LEU A 18 10.09 -5.58 7.97
CA LEU A 18 11.06 -6.23 7.10
C LEU A 18 12.28 -6.73 7.88
N ARG A 19 12.70 -6.00 8.93
CA ARG A 19 13.77 -6.48 9.82
C ARG A 19 13.43 -7.81 10.50
N LEU A 20 12.17 -8.00 10.92
CA LEU A 20 11.74 -9.24 11.57
C LEU A 20 11.80 -10.46 10.63
N ILE A 21 11.56 -10.27 9.35
CA ILE A 21 11.48 -11.37 8.37
C ILE A 21 12.72 -11.52 7.48
N LYS A 22 13.75 -10.70 7.69
CA LYS A 22 14.90 -10.60 6.76
C LYS A 22 15.67 -11.91 6.57
N ASP A 23 15.64 -12.79 7.57
CA ASP A 23 16.36 -14.06 7.57
C ASP A 23 15.45 -15.25 7.21
N SER A 24 14.12 -15.06 7.26
CA SER A 24 13.12 -16.09 6.96
C SER A 24 12.48 -15.95 5.58
N VAL A 25 12.54 -14.77 4.96
CA VAL A 25 11.98 -14.50 3.63
C VAL A 25 13.06 -13.89 2.74
N ASN A 26 13.26 -14.48 1.57
CA ASN A 26 14.10 -13.85 0.56
C ASN A 26 13.29 -12.80 -0.18
N PHE A 27 13.62 -11.52 0.02
CA PHE A 27 12.92 -10.40 -0.61
C PHE A 27 13.90 -9.31 -1.06
N GLN A 28 13.44 -8.51 -2.03
CA GLN A 28 13.95 -7.19 -2.36
C GLN A 28 12.82 -6.19 -2.20
N ALA A 29 13.10 -5.06 -1.58
CA ALA A 29 12.10 -4.02 -1.37
C ALA A 29 12.55 -2.70 -1.96
N THR A 30 11.58 -1.92 -2.45
CA THR A 30 11.81 -0.58 -2.98
C THR A 30 10.91 0.41 -2.23
N ILE A 31 11.50 1.49 -1.78
CA ILE A 31 10.80 2.68 -1.30
C ILE A 31 10.94 3.71 -2.42
N LEU A 32 9.82 4.11 -3.02
CA LEU A 32 9.76 5.14 -4.06
C LEU A 32 9.12 6.39 -3.50
N GLY A 33 9.84 7.50 -3.50
CA GLY A 33 9.37 8.81 -3.08
C GLY A 33 10.46 9.71 -2.57
N SER A 34 10.10 10.95 -2.27
CA SER A 34 10.97 11.98 -1.68
C SER A 34 10.29 12.62 -0.47
N GLY A 35 11.06 13.28 0.38
CA GLY A 35 10.54 13.99 1.56
C GLY A 35 11.59 14.16 2.66
N GLU A 36 11.20 14.85 3.71
CA GLU A 36 12.06 15.28 4.81
C GLU A 36 12.70 14.13 5.60
N LEU A 37 12.08 12.94 5.58
CA LEU A 37 12.58 11.79 6.34
C LEU A 37 13.59 10.92 5.58
N TYR A 38 14.09 11.36 4.41
CA TYR A 38 15.02 10.56 3.60
C TYR A 38 16.23 10.07 4.42
N ASN A 39 16.89 10.97 5.15
CA ASN A 39 18.08 10.62 5.94
C ASN A 39 17.76 9.69 7.11
N GLU A 40 16.63 9.90 7.80
CA GLU A 40 16.16 9.01 8.88
C GLU A 40 15.90 7.61 8.39
N ILE A 41 15.18 7.48 7.26
CA ILE A 41 14.86 6.20 6.63
C ILE A 41 16.14 5.49 6.18
N LYS A 42 17.06 6.20 5.53
CA LYS A 42 18.35 5.66 5.08
C LYS A 42 19.18 5.14 6.25
N ASN A 43 19.30 5.92 7.32
CA ASN A 43 20.03 5.51 8.54
C ASN A 43 19.36 4.30 9.21
N THR A 44 18.03 4.26 9.24
CA THR A 44 17.28 3.10 9.79
C THR A 44 17.54 1.83 8.98
N ILE A 45 17.58 1.92 7.65
CA ILE A 45 17.93 0.79 6.77
C ILE A 45 19.32 0.26 7.09
N LEU A 46 20.31 1.14 7.29
CA LEU A 46 21.69 0.76 7.66
C LEU A 46 21.73 0.09 9.04
N ASN A 47 21.12 0.71 10.04
CA ASN A 47 21.07 0.20 11.42
C ASN A 47 20.37 -1.17 11.52
N PHE A 48 19.39 -1.42 10.66
CA PHE A 48 18.69 -2.71 10.59
C PHE A 48 19.42 -3.75 9.72
N LYS A 49 20.55 -3.37 9.11
CA LYS A 49 21.33 -4.21 8.17
C LYS A 49 20.45 -4.68 6.98
N LEU A 50 19.66 -3.77 6.43
CA LEU A 50 18.75 -4.01 5.30
C LEU A 50 19.25 -3.39 3.99
N ASN A 51 20.41 -2.75 3.97
CA ASN A 51 20.97 -2.03 2.82
C ASN A 51 21.20 -2.89 1.57
N LYS A 52 21.38 -4.20 1.72
CA LYS A 52 21.46 -5.14 0.58
C LYS A 52 20.10 -5.59 0.06
N LYS A 53 19.03 -5.36 0.81
CA LYS A 53 17.65 -5.80 0.51
C LYS A 53 16.69 -4.67 0.19
N ILE A 54 17.02 -3.42 0.53
CA ILE A 54 16.12 -2.26 0.34
C ILE A 54 16.82 -1.18 -0.47
N LYS A 55 16.12 -0.67 -1.50
CA LYS A 55 16.52 0.50 -2.29
C LYS A 55 15.56 1.65 -2.04
N ILE A 56 16.09 2.86 -1.85
CA ILE A 56 15.30 4.09 -1.91
C ILE A 56 15.50 4.65 -3.33
N ILE A 57 14.40 4.92 -4.00
CA ILE A 57 14.37 5.57 -5.32
C ILE A 57 13.63 6.89 -5.14
N ASP A 58 14.20 7.96 -5.67
CA ASP A 58 13.58 9.27 -5.66
C ASP A 58 12.25 9.29 -6.43
N TYR A 59 11.45 10.34 -6.21
CA TYR A 59 10.17 10.53 -6.87
C TYR A 59 10.25 10.27 -8.38
N LYS A 60 9.29 9.52 -8.89
CA LYS A 60 9.07 9.31 -10.32
C LYS A 60 7.66 9.71 -10.71
N LYS A 61 7.54 10.48 -11.80
CA LYS A 61 6.24 10.87 -12.37
C LYS A 61 5.38 9.65 -12.74
N ASN A 62 6.00 8.56 -13.17
CA ASN A 62 5.31 7.31 -13.48
C ASN A 62 5.81 6.16 -12.58
N PRO A 63 5.10 5.84 -11.48
CA PRO A 63 5.44 4.73 -10.60
C PRO A 63 4.91 3.38 -11.10
N TYR A 64 4.04 3.35 -12.10
CA TYR A 64 3.27 2.17 -12.53
C TYR A 64 4.11 0.95 -12.90
N PRO A 65 5.26 1.08 -13.62
CA PRO A 65 6.10 -0.08 -13.89
C PRO A 65 6.64 -0.74 -12.62
N LEU A 66 7.00 0.05 -11.60
CA LEU A 66 7.48 -0.48 -10.32
C LEU A 66 6.36 -1.17 -9.54
N ILE A 67 5.16 -0.58 -9.52
CA ILE A 67 3.99 -1.18 -8.86
C ILE A 67 3.63 -2.49 -9.55
N LYS A 68 3.48 -2.48 -10.88
CA LYS A 68 3.09 -3.66 -11.68
C LYS A 68 4.04 -4.84 -11.53
N ASN A 69 5.34 -4.57 -11.42
CA ASN A 69 6.38 -5.60 -11.31
C ASN A 69 6.68 -6.00 -9.85
N SER A 70 5.89 -5.53 -8.90
CA SER A 70 6.01 -5.91 -7.49
C SER A 70 5.01 -7.01 -7.13
N ASP A 71 5.44 -7.98 -6.36
CA ASP A 71 4.53 -9.02 -5.82
C ASP A 71 3.54 -8.45 -4.81
N ILE A 72 3.99 -7.48 -4.00
CA ILE A 72 3.20 -6.88 -2.93
C ILE A 72 3.49 -5.38 -2.86
N LEU A 73 2.46 -4.54 -2.93
CA LEU A 73 2.51 -3.15 -2.52
C LEU A 73 2.17 -3.04 -1.03
N ILE A 74 3.02 -2.36 -0.27
CA ILE A 74 2.78 -2.12 1.16
C ILE A 74 2.58 -0.62 1.39
N LEU A 75 1.53 -0.26 2.14
CA LEU A 75 1.24 1.08 2.64
C LEU A 75 1.09 1.03 4.16
N SER A 76 1.96 1.74 4.88
CA SER A 76 1.99 1.73 6.36
C SER A 76 1.48 3.00 7.01
N SER A 77 0.75 3.82 6.27
CA SER A 77 0.32 5.16 6.70
C SER A 77 -0.46 5.15 8.02
N LEU A 78 -0.28 6.22 8.79
CA LEU A 78 -1.05 6.47 10.01
C LEU A 78 -2.44 6.98 9.68
N HIS A 79 -2.55 7.81 8.64
CA HIS A 79 -3.78 8.44 8.17
C HIS A 79 -3.79 8.47 6.64
N GLU A 80 -4.94 8.25 6.05
CA GLU A 80 -5.21 8.42 4.62
C GLU A 80 -6.64 8.95 4.45
N GLY A 81 -6.84 9.68 3.35
CA GLY A 81 -8.19 9.90 2.83
C GLY A 81 -8.56 8.76 1.89
N LEU A 82 -8.36 8.96 0.59
CA LEU A 82 -8.47 7.92 -0.44
C LEU A 82 -7.10 7.76 -1.12
N PRO A 83 -6.26 6.80 -0.68
CA PRO A 83 -4.90 6.66 -1.20
C PRO A 83 -4.89 6.15 -2.65
N ASN A 84 -4.67 7.04 -3.61
CA ASN A 84 -4.65 6.72 -5.05
C ASN A 84 -3.71 5.57 -5.38
N VAL A 85 -2.56 5.47 -4.71
CA VAL A 85 -1.59 4.39 -4.92
C VAL A 85 -2.18 3.00 -4.70
N LEU A 86 -3.18 2.86 -3.82
CA LEU A 86 -3.87 1.57 -3.63
C LEU A 86 -4.83 1.29 -4.79
N ILE A 87 -5.55 2.30 -5.29
CA ILE A 87 -6.42 2.18 -6.47
C ILE A 87 -5.58 1.82 -7.71
N GLU A 88 -4.44 2.50 -7.87
CA GLU A 88 -3.45 2.22 -8.92
C GLU A 88 -2.94 0.78 -8.83
N ALA A 89 -2.60 0.30 -7.63
CA ALA A 89 -2.14 -1.07 -7.43
C ALA A 89 -3.24 -2.11 -7.74
N VAL A 90 -4.50 -1.85 -7.38
CA VAL A 90 -5.64 -2.70 -7.77
C VAL A 90 -5.78 -2.75 -9.29
N LEU A 91 -5.70 -1.59 -9.97
CA LEU A 91 -5.76 -1.50 -11.43
C LEU A 91 -4.63 -2.29 -12.10
N LEU A 92 -3.43 -2.21 -11.54
CA LEU A 92 -2.24 -2.90 -12.03
C LEU A 92 -2.18 -4.38 -11.60
N LYS A 93 -3.19 -4.86 -10.86
CA LYS A 93 -3.29 -6.23 -10.34
C LYS A 93 -2.12 -6.62 -9.44
N THR A 94 -1.59 -5.67 -8.68
CA THR A 94 -0.58 -5.90 -7.66
C THR A 94 -1.26 -6.17 -6.32
N PHE A 95 -0.82 -7.20 -5.60
CA PHE A 95 -1.38 -7.50 -4.27
C PHE A 95 -1.03 -6.40 -3.27
N ILE A 96 -1.96 -6.07 -2.38
CA ILE A 96 -1.82 -4.96 -1.44
C ILE A 96 -1.86 -5.47 0.00
N ILE A 97 -0.95 -4.94 0.85
CA ILE A 97 -1.07 -4.97 2.31
C ILE A 97 -1.03 -3.53 2.79
N SER A 98 -2.08 -3.08 3.47
CA SER A 98 -2.18 -1.71 3.99
C SER A 98 -2.47 -1.68 5.48
N SER A 99 -2.02 -0.59 6.13
CA SER A 99 -2.51 -0.26 7.47
C SER A 99 -4.04 -0.07 7.44
N ASP A 100 -4.72 -0.53 8.48
CA ASP A 100 -6.16 -0.32 8.70
C ASP A 100 -6.39 1.05 9.35
N CYS A 101 -5.93 2.13 8.70
CA CYS A 101 -6.22 3.48 9.14
C CYS A 101 -7.67 3.86 8.80
N GLU A 102 -8.16 4.91 9.43
CA GLU A 102 -9.57 5.23 9.62
C GLU A 102 -10.39 5.29 8.33
N THR A 103 -9.80 5.78 7.24
CA THR A 103 -10.48 5.95 5.94
C THR A 103 -9.63 5.42 4.79
N GLY A 104 -10.25 5.14 3.66
CA GLY A 104 -9.62 4.79 2.39
C GLY A 104 -9.18 3.34 2.26
N PRO A 105 -8.12 2.86 2.92
CA PRO A 105 -7.62 1.50 2.71
C PRO A 105 -8.67 0.41 2.90
N LYS A 106 -9.46 0.51 3.98
CA LYS A 106 -10.54 -0.43 4.29
C LYS A 106 -11.61 -0.48 3.19
N GLU A 107 -11.98 0.68 2.67
CA GLU A 107 -12.90 0.81 1.55
C GLU A 107 -12.30 0.18 0.28
N ILE A 108 -11.08 0.59 -0.12
CA ILE A 108 -10.43 0.11 -1.33
C ILE A 108 -10.25 -1.42 -1.30
N LEU A 109 -9.88 -1.96 -0.14
CA LEU A 109 -9.61 -3.38 0.04
C LEU A 109 -10.84 -4.21 0.45
N LEU A 110 -12.07 -3.66 0.35
CA LEU A 110 -13.33 -4.37 0.64
C LEU A 110 -13.32 -4.99 2.03
N ASN A 111 -12.95 -4.23 3.05
CA ASN A 111 -12.80 -4.71 4.43
C ASN A 111 -11.83 -5.91 4.53
N GLY A 112 -10.72 -5.89 3.80
CA GLY A 112 -9.71 -6.95 3.82
C GLY A 112 -10.00 -8.14 2.89
N LYS A 113 -11.10 -8.12 2.11
CA LYS A 113 -11.43 -9.19 1.16
C LYS A 113 -10.62 -9.11 -0.14
N ALA A 114 -10.11 -7.92 -0.49
CA ALA A 114 -9.34 -7.65 -1.71
C ALA A 114 -7.86 -7.32 -1.47
N GLY A 115 -7.38 -7.42 -0.23
CA GLY A 115 -6.01 -7.18 0.18
C GLY A 115 -5.85 -7.36 1.69
N GLY A 116 -4.62 -7.40 2.18
CA GLY A 116 -4.35 -7.51 3.61
C GLY A 116 -4.51 -6.17 4.32
N LEU A 117 -5.15 -6.18 5.50
CA LEU A 117 -5.17 -5.04 6.41
C LEU A 117 -4.42 -5.40 7.69
N PHE A 118 -3.59 -4.50 8.21
CA PHE A 118 -2.88 -4.67 9.48
C PHE A 118 -3.10 -3.47 10.39
N LYS A 119 -3.01 -3.69 11.71
CA LYS A 119 -3.21 -2.63 12.68
C LYS A 119 -2.15 -1.53 12.54
N VAL A 120 -2.59 -0.27 12.54
CA VAL A 120 -1.71 0.90 12.46
C VAL A 120 -0.58 0.81 13.48
N ARG A 121 0.66 1.09 13.07
CA ARG A 121 1.90 0.98 13.86
C ARG A 121 2.29 -0.42 14.31
N ASP A 122 1.51 -1.45 14.01
CA ASP A 122 1.82 -2.82 14.41
C ASP A 122 2.72 -3.49 13.35
N PHE A 123 4.03 -3.25 13.45
CA PHE A 123 5.02 -3.87 12.58
C PHE A 123 5.10 -5.40 12.71
N LYS A 124 4.68 -5.97 13.86
CA LYS A 124 4.64 -7.43 14.05
C LYS A 124 3.48 -8.04 13.27
N ASP A 125 2.32 -7.39 13.30
CA ASP A 125 1.17 -7.81 12.49
C ASP A 125 1.47 -7.69 10.99
N LEU A 126 2.09 -6.58 10.56
CA LEU A 126 2.54 -6.41 9.19
C LEU A 126 3.51 -7.53 8.77
N ALA A 127 4.50 -7.85 9.60
CA ALA A 127 5.46 -8.93 9.32
C ALA A 127 4.75 -10.28 9.15
N ARG A 128 3.83 -10.64 10.08
CA ARG A 128 3.02 -11.87 9.98
C ARG A 128 2.22 -11.92 8.68
N LYS A 129 1.59 -10.81 8.29
CA LYS A 129 0.80 -10.72 7.06
C LYS A 129 1.66 -10.83 5.80
N ILE A 130 2.85 -10.22 5.79
CA ILE A 130 3.79 -10.39 4.67
C ILE A 130 4.10 -11.87 4.47
N VAL A 131 4.54 -12.57 5.54
CA VAL A 131 4.88 -14.01 5.48
C VAL A 131 3.66 -14.84 5.08
N PHE A 132 2.50 -14.59 5.69
CA PHE A 132 1.28 -15.32 5.39
C PHE A 132 0.89 -15.20 3.92
N TYR A 133 0.80 -13.99 3.40
CA TYR A 133 0.40 -13.77 2.01
C TYR A 133 1.50 -14.18 1.03
N TRP A 134 2.77 -14.05 1.40
CA TRP A 134 3.88 -14.56 0.57
C TRP A 134 3.72 -16.06 0.29
N ASN A 135 3.40 -16.84 1.31
CA ASN A 135 3.23 -18.28 1.20
C ASN A 135 1.87 -18.71 0.61
N ASN A 136 0.92 -17.79 0.39
CA ASN A 136 -0.43 -18.09 -0.07
C ASN A 136 -0.76 -17.42 -1.41
N GLU A 137 -0.02 -17.77 -2.46
CA GLU A 137 -0.18 -17.18 -3.80
C GLU A 137 -1.59 -17.32 -4.37
N LYS A 138 -2.21 -18.50 -4.22
CA LYS A 138 -3.59 -18.74 -4.68
C LYS A 138 -4.58 -17.76 -4.04
N LEU A 139 -4.41 -17.51 -2.74
CA LEU A 139 -5.25 -16.53 -2.02
C LEU A 139 -5.02 -15.11 -2.56
N ARG A 140 -3.76 -14.68 -2.73
CA ARG A 140 -3.44 -13.38 -3.33
C ARG A 140 -4.13 -13.20 -4.69
N LYS A 141 -4.00 -14.19 -5.59
CA LYS A 141 -4.63 -14.15 -6.92
C LYS A 141 -6.16 -13.98 -6.84
N LYS A 142 -6.81 -14.70 -5.90
CA LYS A 142 -8.26 -14.57 -5.66
C LYS A 142 -8.63 -13.17 -5.18
N MET A 143 -7.89 -12.62 -4.22
CA MET A 143 -8.13 -11.29 -3.65
C MET A 143 -7.88 -10.18 -4.68
N ILE A 144 -6.81 -10.26 -5.48
CA ILE A 144 -6.53 -9.35 -6.60
C ILE A 144 -7.71 -9.33 -7.60
N LYS A 145 -8.19 -10.52 -8.00
CA LYS A 145 -9.33 -10.62 -8.93
C LYS A 145 -10.59 -9.97 -8.36
N LEU A 146 -10.83 -10.14 -7.06
CA LEU A 146 -11.97 -9.52 -6.39
C LEU A 146 -11.85 -7.99 -6.37
N GLY A 147 -10.69 -7.46 -6.00
CA GLY A 147 -10.43 -6.02 -6.01
C GLY A 147 -10.63 -5.41 -7.40
N PHE A 148 -10.03 -6.03 -8.42
CA PHE A 148 -10.14 -5.57 -9.81
C PHE A 148 -11.59 -5.54 -10.32
N LYS A 149 -12.41 -6.55 -10.00
CA LYS A 149 -13.83 -6.57 -10.36
C LYS A 149 -14.65 -5.43 -9.75
N ASN A 150 -14.18 -4.87 -8.65
CA ASN A 150 -14.87 -3.81 -7.91
C ASN A 150 -14.28 -2.42 -8.15
N LEU A 151 -13.41 -2.24 -9.15
CA LEU A 151 -12.78 -0.94 -9.46
C LEU A 151 -13.78 0.11 -9.97
N ASP A 152 -14.85 -0.31 -10.61
CA ASP A 152 -15.91 0.56 -11.16
C ASP A 152 -16.46 1.59 -10.18
N ARG A 153 -16.41 1.30 -8.89
CA ARG A 153 -16.86 2.24 -7.83
C ARG A 153 -15.96 3.48 -7.70
N PHE A 154 -14.75 3.43 -8.26
CA PHE A 154 -13.83 4.56 -8.33
C PHE A 154 -13.82 5.23 -9.72
N ASP A 155 -14.74 4.84 -10.61
CA ASP A 155 -14.88 5.47 -11.92
C ASP A 155 -15.31 6.94 -11.77
N TYR A 156 -14.52 7.84 -12.36
CA TYR A 156 -14.73 9.27 -12.25
C TYR A 156 -16.09 9.69 -12.80
N ASN A 157 -16.45 9.24 -14.01
CA ASN A 157 -17.67 9.66 -14.66
C ASN A 157 -18.93 9.15 -13.93
N LYS A 158 -18.88 7.89 -13.47
CA LYS A 158 -19.96 7.30 -12.66
C LYS A 158 -20.17 8.07 -11.36
N ASN A 159 -19.10 8.43 -10.67
CA ASN A 159 -19.19 9.17 -9.42
C ASN A 159 -19.62 10.62 -9.65
N LEU A 160 -19.12 11.26 -10.70
CA LEU A 160 -19.53 12.61 -11.08
C LEU A 160 -21.03 12.67 -11.38
N ASN A 161 -21.56 11.72 -12.16
CA ASN A 161 -22.98 11.66 -12.48
C ASN A 161 -23.86 11.42 -11.24
N LYS A 162 -23.41 10.56 -10.31
CA LYS A 162 -24.09 10.38 -9.01
C LYS A 162 -24.11 11.67 -8.20
N TYR A 163 -23.01 12.40 -8.20
CA TYR A 163 -22.89 13.66 -7.48
C TYR A 163 -23.85 14.71 -8.07
N TYR A 164 -23.86 14.87 -9.40
CA TYR A 164 -24.80 15.78 -10.08
C TYR A 164 -26.26 15.43 -9.84
N SER A 165 -26.63 14.15 -9.93
CA SER A 165 -28.01 13.73 -9.66
C SER A 165 -28.43 14.02 -8.23
N LYS A 166 -27.49 13.87 -7.28
CA LYS A 166 -27.73 14.19 -5.87
C LYS A 166 -27.96 15.69 -5.67
N ILE A 167 -27.11 16.56 -6.25
CA ILE A 167 -27.31 18.02 -6.16
C ILE A 167 -28.66 18.43 -6.74
N LYS A 168 -29.01 17.94 -7.93
CA LYS A 168 -30.30 18.26 -8.56
C LYS A 168 -31.50 17.88 -7.67
N SER A 169 -31.40 16.80 -6.90
CA SER A 169 -32.47 16.41 -5.98
C SER A 169 -32.69 17.33 -4.78
N TYR A 170 -31.78 18.26 -4.53
CA TYR A 170 -31.91 19.29 -3.48
C TYR A 170 -32.28 20.69 -4.03
N THR A 171 -32.22 20.88 -5.33
CA THR A 171 -32.52 22.18 -5.99
C THR A 171 -33.90 22.22 -6.66
N ASN A 172 -34.63 21.12 -6.67
CA ASN A 172 -36.04 20.98 -7.04
C ASN A 172 -36.88 20.83 -5.77
#